data_7883cf7ac210cb3e8f3a27e890fc232f
#
_entry.id   7883cf7ac210cb3e8f3a27e890fc232f
#
_cell.length_a   1.000
_cell.length_b   1.000
_cell.length_c   1.000
_cell.angle_alpha   90.00
_cell.angle_beta   90.00
_cell.angle_gamma   90.00
#
_symmetry.space_group_name_H-M   'P 1'
#
loop_
_entity.id
_entity.type
_entity.pdbx_description
1 polymer ?
#
loop_
_entity_poly.entity_id
_entity_poly.type
_entity_poly.pdbx_seq_one_letter_code
_entity_poly.pdbx_strand_id
1 'polypeptide(L)'
;MNNQNSNSHLTAIERTSLSYPARIVLNKKKIIGKVLDFGCGIGKDVELLKNKGIDIIGYDPFYFPEFPTERFDTILCFYVLNVLLPEEQAEVLMNVSNLLKPNGKAYFAVRRDIQYEGFRIHKVHKKETYQCLIKLAYSSVFKNENCEIYEYEHYTTLNKGNVDLSPFLIGDETRELIVETATVFSFYDKFPVSKGHSLIVPKRLVSNYFDLSLKEQTACWIVANKVKTIIQKKYNPDGFNIGININADAGQTIWHAHIHMIPRYNGDVENPRGGIRAVIPNKKEY
;
A
#
# COMPACT_ATOMS: atom_id res chain seq x y z
N MET A 1 23.47 6.47 8.58
CA MET A 1 23.96 5.54 7.52
C MET A 1 22.71 4.99 6.86
N ASN A 2 22.46 5.31 5.59
CA ASN A 2 21.35 4.71 4.85
C ASN A 2 21.70 3.25 4.59
N ASN A 3 21.18 2.33 5.38
CA ASN A 3 21.26 0.90 5.08
C ASN A 3 20.36 0.64 3.87
N GLN A 4 20.94 0.68 2.68
CA GLN A 4 20.26 0.25 1.45
C GLN A 4 20.19 -1.27 1.45
N ASN A 5 18.98 -1.82 1.26
CA ASN A 5 18.73 -3.26 1.15
C ASN A 5 19.07 -3.77 -0.28
N SER A 6 20.32 -3.55 -0.70
CA SER A 6 20.77 -3.82 -2.08
C SER A 6 20.85 -5.30 -2.45
N ASN A 7 20.72 -6.20 -1.47
CA ASN A 7 20.93 -7.65 -1.65
C ASN A 7 19.64 -8.47 -1.54
N SER A 8 18.46 -7.87 -1.56
CA SER A 8 17.18 -8.58 -1.45
C SER A 8 17.00 -9.66 -2.54
N HIS A 9 17.50 -9.40 -3.75
CA HIS A 9 17.45 -10.33 -4.89
C HIS A 9 18.18 -11.67 -4.62
N LEU A 10 19.18 -11.69 -3.73
CA LEU A 10 19.90 -12.92 -3.35
C LEU A 10 19.05 -13.90 -2.53
N THR A 11 17.87 -13.50 -2.12
CA THR A 11 16.91 -14.38 -1.42
C THR A 11 16.06 -15.21 -2.38
N ALA A 12 16.14 -14.96 -3.69
CA ALA A 12 15.46 -15.78 -4.71
C ALA A 12 16.03 -17.20 -4.70
N ILE A 13 15.14 -18.20 -4.71
CA ILE A 13 15.49 -19.63 -4.58
C ILE A 13 15.24 -20.36 -5.90
N GLU A 14 16.26 -21.08 -6.37
CA GLU A 14 16.07 -22.02 -7.48
C GLU A 14 15.19 -23.20 -7.07
N ARG A 15 14.24 -23.53 -7.93
CA ARG A 15 13.24 -24.58 -7.69
C ARG A 15 12.95 -25.37 -8.96
N THR A 16 12.56 -26.62 -8.80
CA THR A 16 12.08 -27.47 -9.88
C THR A 16 10.56 -27.59 -9.93
N SER A 17 9.87 -27.11 -8.90
CA SER A 17 8.42 -27.16 -8.75
C SER A 17 7.87 -25.76 -8.36
N LEU A 18 6.56 -25.59 -8.51
CA LEU A 18 5.85 -24.39 -8.04
C LEU A 18 6.16 -24.10 -6.57
N SER A 19 6.26 -22.84 -6.22
CA SER A 19 6.35 -22.40 -4.82
C SER A 19 5.16 -22.91 -4.01
N TYR A 20 5.36 -23.03 -2.71
CA TYR A 20 4.28 -23.49 -1.82
C TYR A 20 3.01 -22.61 -1.94
N PRO A 21 3.10 -21.28 -1.87
CA PRO A 21 1.92 -20.43 -2.03
C PRO A 21 1.30 -20.53 -3.44
N ALA A 22 2.11 -20.64 -4.50
CA ALA A 22 1.57 -20.78 -5.86
C ALA A 22 0.71 -22.05 -6.00
N ARG A 23 1.15 -23.16 -5.41
CA ARG A 23 0.35 -24.40 -5.37
C ARG A 23 -0.96 -24.24 -4.63
N ILE A 24 -0.95 -23.56 -3.49
CA ILE A 24 -2.16 -23.32 -2.67
C ILE A 24 -3.17 -22.47 -3.45
N VAL A 25 -2.74 -21.34 -4.00
CA VAL A 25 -3.61 -20.42 -4.75
C VAL A 25 -4.16 -21.07 -6.01
N LEU A 26 -3.33 -21.85 -6.72
CA LEU A 26 -3.74 -22.63 -7.90
C LEU A 26 -4.78 -23.69 -7.54
N ASN A 27 -4.51 -24.51 -6.52
CA ASN A 27 -5.43 -25.59 -6.08
C ASN A 27 -6.77 -25.03 -5.58
N LYS A 28 -6.77 -23.85 -4.99
CA LYS A 28 -7.99 -23.14 -4.58
C LYS A 28 -8.71 -22.45 -5.75
N LYS A 29 -8.24 -22.61 -6.99
CA LYS A 29 -8.80 -22.01 -8.22
C LYS A 29 -8.93 -20.47 -8.12
N LYS A 30 -7.97 -19.84 -7.47
CA LYS A 30 -7.98 -18.38 -7.23
C LYS A 30 -7.21 -17.60 -8.31
N ILE A 31 -6.52 -18.27 -9.22
CA ILE A 31 -5.82 -17.66 -10.35
C ILE A 31 -6.81 -17.56 -11.51
N ILE A 32 -7.15 -16.35 -11.92
CA ILE A 32 -8.10 -16.07 -12.99
C ILE A 32 -7.57 -14.97 -13.92
N GLY A 33 -7.96 -15.03 -15.20
CA GLY A 33 -7.63 -14.02 -16.20
C GLY A 33 -6.13 -13.84 -16.42
N LYS A 34 -5.74 -12.59 -16.72
CA LYS A 34 -4.34 -12.21 -16.92
C LYS A 34 -3.63 -12.03 -15.59
N VAL A 35 -2.48 -12.68 -15.45
CA VAL A 35 -1.76 -12.80 -14.17
C VAL A 35 -0.43 -12.08 -14.20
N LEU A 36 -0.05 -11.44 -13.09
CA LEU A 36 1.28 -10.94 -12.83
C LEU A 36 1.87 -11.64 -11.61
N ASP A 37 3.09 -12.15 -11.73
CA ASP A 37 3.91 -12.55 -10.59
C ASP A 37 4.86 -11.37 -10.25
N PHE A 38 4.50 -10.61 -9.22
CA PHE A 38 5.21 -9.41 -8.78
C PHE A 38 6.29 -9.78 -7.75
N GLY A 39 7.55 -9.57 -8.10
CA GLY A 39 8.71 -10.07 -7.36
C GLY A 39 8.96 -11.56 -7.67
N CYS A 40 8.88 -11.93 -8.94
CA CYS A 40 8.96 -13.32 -9.39
C CYS A 40 10.34 -13.96 -9.22
N GLY A 41 11.36 -13.20 -8.79
CA GLY A 41 12.74 -13.65 -8.72
C GLY A 41 13.20 -14.19 -10.08
N ILE A 42 13.78 -15.39 -10.09
CA ILE A 42 14.26 -16.05 -11.32
C ILE A 42 13.14 -16.58 -12.24
N GLY A 43 11.86 -16.31 -11.95
CA GLY A 43 10.72 -16.57 -12.82
C GLY A 43 10.21 -18.01 -12.85
N LYS A 44 10.57 -18.87 -11.88
CA LYS A 44 10.18 -20.31 -11.95
C LYS A 44 8.68 -20.55 -11.83
N ASP A 45 7.97 -19.81 -10.99
CA ASP A 45 6.51 -19.91 -10.90
C ASP A 45 5.86 -19.45 -12.22
N VAL A 46 6.39 -18.39 -12.84
CA VAL A 46 5.93 -17.91 -14.16
C VAL A 46 6.05 -18.99 -15.22
N GLU A 47 7.23 -19.62 -15.35
CA GLU A 47 7.47 -20.70 -16.30
C GLU A 47 6.47 -21.87 -16.10
N LEU A 48 6.36 -22.35 -14.86
CA LEU A 48 5.54 -23.52 -14.56
C LEU A 48 4.02 -23.26 -14.67
N LEU A 49 3.57 -22.04 -14.40
CA LEU A 49 2.18 -21.64 -14.58
C LEU A 49 1.84 -21.43 -16.06
N LYS A 50 2.76 -20.87 -16.86
CA LYS A 50 2.62 -20.82 -18.34
C LYS A 50 2.46 -22.21 -18.95
N ASN A 51 3.26 -23.18 -18.50
CA ASN A 51 3.17 -24.56 -18.96
C ASN A 51 1.84 -25.23 -18.59
N LYS A 52 1.08 -24.68 -17.67
CA LYS A 52 -0.29 -25.09 -17.32
C LYS A 52 -1.38 -24.31 -18.07
N GLY A 53 -1.00 -23.46 -19.04
CA GLY A 53 -1.94 -22.68 -19.85
C GLY A 53 -2.43 -21.38 -19.17
N ILE A 54 -1.76 -20.91 -18.13
CA ILE A 54 -2.10 -19.63 -17.46
C ILE A 54 -1.41 -18.48 -18.20
N ASP A 55 -2.18 -17.45 -18.56
CA ASP A 55 -1.66 -16.20 -19.12
C ASP A 55 -1.00 -15.38 -18.01
N ILE A 56 0.32 -15.54 -17.85
CA ILE A 56 1.09 -14.94 -16.77
C ILE A 56 2.37 -14.30 -17.29
N ILE A 57 2.71 -13.13 -16.74
CA ILE A 57 4.03 -12.51 -16.89
C ILE A 57 4.67 -12.34 -15.50
N GLY A 58 6.00 -12.17 -15.48
CA GLY A 58 6.77 -11.90 -14.27
C GLY A 58 7.34 -10.50 -14.28
N TYR A 59 7.41 -9.88 -13.13
CA TYR A 59 8.19 -8.68 -12.86
C TYR A 59 9.08 -8.89 -11.64
N ASP A 60 10.33 -8.54 -11.75
CA ASP A 60 11.29 -8.48 -10.64
C ASP A 60 12.32 -7.39 -10.93
N PRO A 61 12.59 -6.45 -10.01
CA PRO A 61 13.48 -5.31 -10.27
C PRO A 61 14.90 -5.71 -10.71
N PHE A 62 15.35 -6.92 -10.35
CA PHE A 62 16.70 -7.40 -10.67
C PHE A 62 16.73 -8.36 -11.86
N TYR A 63 15.80 -9.34 -11.90
CA TYR A 63 15.84 -10.40 -12.90
C TYR A 63 14.97 -10.11 -14.14
N PHE A 64 13.87 -9.36 -13.98
CA PHE A 64 12.91 -8.98 -15.03
C PHE A 64 12.49 -7.53 -14.84
N PRO A 65 13.39 -6.54 -15.14
CA PRO A 65 13.25 -5.16 -14.71
C PRO A 65 12.21 -4.32 -15.47
N GLU A 66 11.61 -4.87 -16.53
CA GLU A 66 10.57 -4.16 -17.27
C GLU A 66 9.30 -4.03 -16.42
N PHE A 67 9.03 -2.81 -15.93
CA PHE A 67 7.85 -2.57 -15.12
C PHE A 67 6.58 -2.64 -15.97
N PRO A 68 5.56 -3.46 -15.58
CA PRO A 68 4.33 -3.61 -16.34
C PRO A 68 3.56 -2.30 -16.44
N THR A 69 3.01 -2.01 -17.62
CA THR A 69 2.18 -0.82 -17.87
C THR A 69 0.68 -1.13 -17.91
N GLU A 70 0.32 -2.40 -17.98
CA GLU A 70 -1.05 -2.87 -18.04
C GLU A 70 -1.57 -3.33 -16.66
N ARG A 71 -2.89 -3.60 -16.58
CA ARG A 71 -3.53 -4.09 -15.35
C ARG A 71 -3.89 -5.57 -15.47
N PHE A 72 -3.89 -6.25 -14.32
CA PHE A 72 -4.05 -7.69 -14.21
C PHE A 72 -5.31 -8.08 -13.43
N ASP A 73 -5.88 -9.23 -13.78
CA ASP A 73 -7.02 -9.81 -13.06
C ASP A 73 -6.56 -10.48 -11.75
N THR A 74 -5.36 -11.07 -11.78
CA THR A 74 -4.73 -11.69 -10.62
C THR A 74 -3.29 -11.21 -10.49
N ILE A 75 -2.88 -10.84 -9.27
CA ILE A 75 -1.46 -10.55 -8.96
C ILE A 75 -1.00 -11.47 -7.83
N LEU A 76 0.13 -12.13 -8.07
CA LEU A 76 0.84 -12.94 -7.08
C LEU A 76 2.02 -12.12 -6.56
N CYS A 77 2.19 -12.06 -5.23
CA CYS A 77 3.32 -11.38 -4.60
C CYS A 77 3.80 -12.24 -3.42
N PHE A 78 4.69 -13.20 -3.73
CA PHE A 78 5.02 -14.27 -2.81
C PHE A 78 6.40 -14.11 -2.19
N TYR A 79 6.44 -13.95 -0.86
CA TYR A 79 7.65 -13.82 -0.04
C TYR A 79 8.49 -12.57 -0.33
N VAL A 80 7.94 -11.60 -1.07
CA VAL A 80 8.60 -10.34 -1.42
C VAL A 80 8.71 -9.43 -0.20
N LEU A 81 7.59 -9.21 0.50
CA LEU A 81 7.53 -8.25 1.60
C LEU A 81 8.46 -8.61 2.78
N ASN A 82 8.70 -9.91 2.99
CA ASN A 82 9.53 -10.37 4.10
C ASN A 82 11.02 -9.98 4.02
N VAL A 83 11.47 -9.57 2.85
CA VAL A 83 12.88 -9.27 2.57
C VAL A 83 13.13 -7.81 2.21
N LEU A 84 12.13 -6.97 2.39
CA LEU A 84 12.13 -5.55 2.05
C LEU A 84 12.03 -4.66 3.29
N LEU A 85 12.64 -3.50 3.24
CA LEU A 85 12.47 -2.45 4.26
C LEU A 85 11.04 -1.88 4.25
N PRO A 86 10.56 -1.25 5.33
CA PRO A 86 9.19 -0.73 5.41
C PRO A 86 8.79 0.20 4.26
N GLU A 87 9.70 1.07 3.82
CA GLU A 87 9.47 1.99 2.71
C GLU A 87 9.31 1.23 1.38
N GLU A 88 10.17 0.25 1.13
CA GLU A 88 10.11 -0.62 -0.05
C GLU A 88 8.82 -1.48 -0.05
N GLN A 89 8.39 -1.97 1.13
CA GLN A 89 7.13 -2.71 1.28
C GLN A 89 5.93 -1.85 0.92
N ALA A 90 5.89 -0.60 1.38
CA ALA A 90 4.81 0.32 1.05
C ALA A 90 4.74 0.60 -0.46
N GLU A 91 5.89 0.75 -1.11
CA GLU A 91 5.97 0.92 -2.56
C GLU A 91 5.47 -0.32 -3.32
N VAL A 92 5.86 -1.52 -2.90
CA VAL A 92 5.35 -2.78 -3.49
C VAL A 92 3.84 -2.88 -3.35
N LEU A 93 3.29 -2.63 -2.16
CA LEU A 93 1.84 -2.68 -1.93
C LEU A 93 1.09 -1.68 -2.81
N MET A 94 1.65 -0.49 -3.01
CA MET A 94 1.09 0.53 -3.88
C MET A 94 1.15 0.11 -5.35
N ASN A 95 2.29 -0.39 -5.82
CA ASN A 95 2.45 -0.82 -7.21
C ASN A 95 1.51 -1.99 -7.54
N VAL A 96 1.39 -2.98 -6.65
CA VAL A 96 0.42 -4.08 -6.81
C VAL A 96 -1.01 -3.55 -6.89
N SER A 97 -1.39 -2.60 -6.02
CA SER A 97 -2.72 -1.98 -6.08
C SER A 97 -2.98 -1.26 -7.41
N ASN A 98 -2.00 -0.49 -7.91
CA ASN A 98 -2.12 0.26 -9.17
C ASN A 98 -2.22 -0.64 -10.41
N LEU A 99 -1.52 -1.80 -10.38
CA LEU A 99 -1.52 -2.78 -11.46
C LEU A 99 -2.73 -3.74 -11.41
N LEU A 100 -3.50 -3.73 -10.33
CA LEU A 100 -4.68 -4.57 -10.20
C LEU A 100 -5.87 -3.93 -10.92
N LYS A 101 -6.65 -4.71 -11.67
CA LYS A 101 -7.93 -4.29 -12.24
C LYS A 101 -8.95 -4.02 -11.12
N PRO A 102 -10.00 -3.21 -11.35
CA PRO A 102 -10.99 -2.86 -10.33
C PRO A 102 -11.63 -4.07 -9.63
N ASN A 103 -11.87 -5.18 -10.33
CA ASN A 103 -12.44 -6.41 -9.78
C ASN A 103 -11.38 -7.52 -9.62
N GLY A 104 -10.12 -7.19 -9.77
CA GLY A 104 -9.00 -8.13 -9.66
C GLY A 104 -8.71 -8.48 -8.20
N LYS A 105 -7.90 -9.52 -8.01
CA LYS A 105 -7.44 -9.97 -6.70
C LYS A 105 -5.92 -10.10 -6.66
N ALA A 106 -5.32 -9.64 -5.57
CA ALA A 106 -3.91 -9.88 -5.32
C ALA A 106 -3.71 -10.80 -4.11
N TYR A 107 -2.73 -11.70 -4.23
CA TYR A 107 -2.38 -12.67 -3.19
C TYR A 107 -0.98 -12.39 -2.69
N PHE A 108 -0.88 -12.01 -1.42
CA PHE A 108 0.39 -11.79 -0.74
C PHE A 108 0.72 -13.00 0.14
N ALA A 109 1.75 -13.74 -0.22
CA ALA A 109 2.26 -14.78 0.66
C ALA A 109 3.43 -14.25 1.50
N VAL A 110 3.38 -14.54 2.79
CA VAL A 110 4.40 -14.11 3.74
C VAL A 110 4.91 -15.29 4.57
N ARG A 111 6.19 -15.24 4.93
CA ARG A 111 6.81 -16.19 5.85
C ARG A 111 6.37 -15.91 7.28
N ARG A 112 6.14 -16.98 8.04
CA ARG A 112 5.80 -16.95 9.47
C ARG A 112 6.87 -17.59 10.35
N ASP A 113 7.79 -18.33 9.74
CA ASP A 113 8.87 -19.06 10.41
C ASP A 113 10.11 -18.20 10.72
N ILE A 114 10.00 -16.87 10.60
CA ILE A 114 11.08 -15.94 10.88
C ILE A 114 11.21 -15.77 12.40
N GLN A 115 12.35 -16.18 12.95
CA GLN A 115 12.65 -16.08 14.38
C GLN A 115 13.41 -14.80 14.77
N TYR A 116 14.02 -14.12 13.80
CA TYR A 116 14.78 -12.89 14.01
C TYR A 116 14.46 -11.89 12.90
N GLU A 117 14.17 -10.65 13.27
CA GLU A 117 13.93 -9.55 12.33
C GLU A 117 15.15 -8.63 12.25
N GLY A 118 15.42 -8.13 11.05
CA GLY A 118 16.54 -7.22 10.77
C GLY A 118 17.53 -7.77 9.75
N PHE A 119 18.66 -7.10 9.65
CA PHE A 119 19.74 -7.51 8.78
C PHE A 119 20.49 -8.74 9.31
N ARG A 120 20.82 -9.66 8.42
CA ARG A 120 21.59 -10.87 8.71
C ARG A 120 22.49 -11.24 7.55
N ILE A 121 23.57 -11.97 7.81
CA ILE A 121 24.42 -12.52 6.75
C ILE A 121 23.75 -13.74 6.12
N HIS A 122 23.50 -13.67 4.82
CA HIS A 122 22.93 -14.79 4.07
C HIS A 122 23.87 -15.99 4.06
N LYS A 123 23.37 -17.18 4.40
CA LYS A 123 24.22 -18.37 4.62
C LYS A 123 25.04 -18.77 3.39
N VAL A 124 24.46 -18.66 2.19
CA VAL A 124 25.09 -19.06 0.93
C VAL A 124 25.95 -17.92 0.36
N HIS A 125 25.36 -16.76 0.16
CA HIS A 125 26.01 -15.65 -0.54
C HIS A 125 26.96 -14.82 0.34
N LYS A 126 26.98 -15.06 1.68
CA LYS A 126 27.82 -14.33 2.65
C LYS A 126 27.68 -12.81 2.59
N LYS A 127 26.54 -12.33 2.12
CA LYS A 127 26.18 -10.91 2.05
C LYS A 127 25.03 -10.59 3.00
N GLU A 128 24.94 -9.35 3.41
CA GLU A 128 23.89 -8.88 4.30
C GLU A 128 22.53 -8.84 3.56
N THR A 129 21.51 -9.41 4.15
CA THR A 129 20.12 -9.40 3.65
C THR A 129 19.16 -9.08 4.80
N TYR A 130 18.08 -8.37 4.50
CA TYR A 130 17.06 -8.03 5.48
C TYR A 130 15.95 -9.10 5.54
N GLN A 131 15.34 -9.28 6.71
CA GLN A 131 14.12 -10.07 6.87
C GLN A 131 13.26 -9.53 8.00
N CYS A 132 11.94 -9.65 7.84
CA CYS A 132 10.98 -9.25 8.87
C CYS A 132 9.69 -10.08 8.79
N LEU A 133 8.97 -10.15 9.92
CA LEU A 133 7.61 -10.67 9.97
C LEU A 133 6.66 -9.66 9.34
N ILE A 134 5.69 -10.17 8.59
CA ILE A 134 4.67 -9.38 7.92
C ILE A 134 3.30 -9.77 8.45
N LYS A 135 2.53 -8.76 8.85
CA LYS A 135 1.11 -8.89 9.13
C LYS A 135 0.35 -7.85 8.32
N LEU A 136 -0.54 -8.30 7.43
CA LEU A 136 -1.38 -7.43 6.61
C LEU A 136 -2.80 -7.38 7.17
N ALA A 137 -3.47 -6.26 6.97
CA ALA A 137 -4.86 -6.05 7.39
C ALA A 137 -5.87 -6.58 6.35
N TYR A 138 -5.52 -7.72 5.71
CA TYR A 138 -6.36 -8.35 4.67
C TYR A 138 -6.88 -9.69 5.14
N SER A 139 -7.90 -10.21 4.43
CA SER A 139 -8.44 -11.53 4.68
C SER A 139 -7.37 -12.60 4.48
N SER A 140 -7.13 -13.41 5.51
CA SER A 140 -6.23 -14.56 5.42
C SER A 140 -6.98 -15.73 4.77
N VAL A 141 -6.54 -16.14 3.57
CA VAL A 141 -7.16 -17.25 2.83
C VAL A 141 -6.45 -18.59 3.03
N PHE A 142 -5.26 -18.54 3.62
CA PHE A 142 -4.49 -19.71 4.03
C PHE A 142 -3.48 -19.31 5.11
N LYS A 143 -3.33 -20.18 6.12
CA LYS A 143 -2.37 -19.98 7.20
C LYS A 143 -1.89 -21.30 7.78
N ASN A 144 -0.58 -21.42 7.98
CA ASN A 144 0.06 -22.46 8.77
C ASN A 144 1.29 -21.89 9.51
N GLU A 145 2.11 -22.75 10.09
CA GLU A 145 3.30 -22.36 10.86
C GLU A 145 4.33 -21.59 10.02
N ASN A 146 4.47 -21.92 8.74
CA ASN A 146 5.52 -21.41 7.87
C ASN A 146 5.08 -20.30 6.92
N CYS A 147 3.77 -20.25 6.59
CA CYS A 147 3.24 -19.39 5.54
C CYS A 147 1.85 -18.87 5.88
N GLU A 148 1.58 -17.62 5.54
CA GLU A 148 0.25 -17.05 5.49
C GLU A 148 0.03 -16.38 4.14
N ILE A 149 -1.16 -16.57 3.55
CA ILE A 149 -1.55 -15.97 2.27
C ILE A 149 -2.73 -15.06 2.53
N TYR A 150 -2.55 -13.79 2.24
CA TYR A 150 -3.57 -12.76 2.31
C TYR A 150 -4.16 -12.50 0.93
N GLU A 151 -5.47 -12.30 0.87
CA GLU A 151 -6.19 -11.85 -0.33
C GLU A 151 -6.48 -10.37 -0.20
N TYR A 152 -6.12 -9.60 -1.22
CA TYR A 152 -6.42 -8.19 -1.38
C TYR A 152 -7.38 -7.97 -2.54
N GLU A 153 -8.38 -7.13 -2.30
CA GLU A 153 -9.28 -6.56 -3.30
C GLU A 153 -9.32 -5.05 -3.10
N HIS A 154 -9.69 -4.30 -4.15
CA HIS A 154 -9.93 -2.86 -3.97
C HIS A 154 -11.04 -2.62 -2.95
N TYR A 155 -10.89 -1.60 -2.12
CA TYR A 155 -11.83 -1.30 -1.03
C TYR A 155 -13.26 -1.04 -1.55
N THR A 156 -13.40 -0.51 -2.76
CA THR A 156 -14.69 -0.31 -3.44
C THR A 156 -15.44 -1.61 -3.68
N THR A 157 -14.71 -2.74 -3.79
CA THR A 157 -15.29 -4.07 -3.92
C THR A 157 -15.66 -4.65 -2.56
N LEU A 158 -14.83 -4.43 -1.53
CA LEU A 158 -15.04 -4.95 -0.17
C LEU A 158 -16.24 -4.32 0.54
N ASN A 159 -16.55 -3.05 0.23
CA ASN A 159 -17.55 -2.29 0.98
C ASN A 159 -18.98 -2.39 0.45
N LYS A 160 -19.24 -3.24 -0.53
CA LYS A 160 -20.61 -3.53 -0.98
C LYS A 160 -21.35 -4.35 0.08
N GLY A 161 -21.79 -3.70 1.16
CA GLY A 161 -22.72 -4.29 2.13
C GLY A 161 -22.38 -4.18 3.62
N ASN A 162 -21.33 -3.48 4.03
CA ASN A 162 -20.96 -3.35 5.45
C ASN A 162 -21.21 -1.91 5.93
N VAL A 163 -22.34 -1.70 6.61
CA VAL A 163 -22.86 -0.36 6.98
C VAL A 163 -22.28 0.18 8.30
N ASP A 164 -21.62 -0.66 9.10
CA ASP A 164 -21.12 -0.29 10.45
C ASP A 164 -19.68 0.22 10.45
N LEU A 165 -19.08 0.41 9.29
CA LEU A 165 -17.71 0.91 9.15
C LEU A 165 -17.69 2.42 8.99
N SER A 166 -16.52 3.01 9.22
CA SER A 166 -16.25 4.43 9.03
C SER A 166 -16.91 5.00 7.75
N PRO A 167 -17.42 6.24 7.78
CA PRO A 167 -17.96 6.92 6.60
C PRO A 167 -17.00 6.92 5.40
N PHE A 168 -15.69 6.79 5.65
CA PHE A 168 -14.69 6.70 4.59
C PHE A 168 -14.65 5.32 3.91
N LEU A 169 -15.10 4.26 4.58
CA LEU A 169 -15.10 2.88 4.09
C LEU A 169 -16.44 2.48 3.46
N ILE A 170 -17.51 3.23 3.71
CA ILE A 170 -18.80 3.02 3.05
C ILE A 170 -18.64 3.38 1.57
N GLY A 171 -18.99 2.46 0.69
CA GLY A 171 -18.92 2.65 -0.76
C GLY A 171 -19.83 3.82 -1.18
N ASP A 172 -19.23 4.97 -1.37
CA ASP A 172 -19.88 6.15 -1.97
C ASP A 172 -19.47 6.19 -3.45
N GLU A 173 -20.37 5.79 -4.33
CA GLU A 173 -20.11 5.77 -5.78
C GLU A 173 -19.83 7.17 -6.35
N THR A 174 -20.20 8.23 -5.61
CA THR A 174 -19.92 9.61 -5.98
C THR A 174 -18.53 10.08 -5.57
N ARG A 175 -17.79 9.29 -4.79
CA ARG A 175 -16.46 9.63 -4.28
C ARG A 175 -15.41 9.51 -5.37
N GLU A 176 -14.82 10.64 -5.75
CA GLU A 176 -13.70 10.67 -6.68
C GLU A 176 -12.40 10.27 -5.98
N LEU A 177 -11.93 9.04 -6.25
CA LEU A 177 -10.64 8.56 -5.77
C LEU A 177 -9.50 9.23 -6.52
N ILE A 178 -8.44 9.59 -5.79
CA ILE A 178 -7.22 10.17 -6.34
C ILE A 178 -6.15 9.09 -6.47
N VAL A 179 -5.89 8.37 -5.38
CA VAL A 179 -4.92 7.26 -5.31
C VAL A 179 -5.51 6.18 -4.42
N GLU A 180 -5.35 4.92 -4.83
CA GLU A 180 -5.68 3.77 -4.00
C GLU A 180 -4.52 2.78 -4.00
N THR A 181 -4.22 2.24 -2.82
CA THR A 181 -3.19 1.24 -2.59
C THR A 181 -3.75 0.07 -1.79
N ALA A 182 -2.91 -0.91 -1.51
CA ALA A 182 -3.29 -2.03 -0.66
C ALA A 182 -3.70 -1.63 0.77
N THR A 183 -3.11 -0.57 1.33
CA THR A 183 -3.30 -0.19 2.74
C THR A 183 -3.87 1.21 2.96
N VAL A 184 -3.84 2.06 1.94
CA VAL A 184 -4.22 3.47 2.03
C VAL A 184 -4.96 3.88 0.77
N PHE A 185 -5.94 4.74 0.90
CA PHE A 185 -6.60 5.39 -0.23
C PHE A 185 -6.72 6.89 0.02
N SER A 186 -6.95 7.64 -1.04
CA SER A 186 -7.17 9.09 -0.99
C SER A 186 -8.27 9.50 -1.94
N PHE A 187 -9.00 10.54 -1.56
CA PHE A 187 -10.11 11.10 -2.33
C PHE A 187 -10.27 12.58 -2.02
N TYR A 188 -11.01 13.29 -2.87
CA TYR A 188 -11.35 14.68 -2.59
C TYR A 188 -12.34 14.77 -1.43
N ASP A 189 -12.07 15.69 -0.50
CA ASP A 189 -12.98 15.93 0.64
C ASP A 189 -14.35 16.37 0.12
N LYS A 190 -15.41 15.83 0.72
CA LYS A 190 -16.80 16.22 0.42
C LYS A 190 -17.12 17.65 0.86
N PHE A 191 -16.40 18.17 1.86
CA PHE A 191 -16.54 19.51 2.40
C PHE A 191 -15.22 20.29 2.27
N PRO A 192 -14.80 20.59 1.03
CA PRO A 192 -13.46 21.12 0.79
C PRO A 192 -13.35 22.54 1.33
N VAL A 193 -12.28 22.84 2.08
CA VAL A 193 -11.94 24.19 2.53
C VAL A 193 -11.19 24.99 1.46
N SER A 194 -10.63 24.29 0.46
CA SER A 194 -9.99 24.87 -0.71
C SER A 194 -10.11 23.92 -1.91
N LYS A 195 -9.90 24.44 -3.12
CA LYS A 195 -9.95 23.62 -4.32
C LYS A 195 -8.87 22.55 -4.31
N GLY A 196 -9.28 21.27 -4.41
CA GLY A 196 -8.38 20.13 -4.34
C GLY A 196 -8.08 19.62 -2.92
N HIS A 197 -8.77 20.14 -1.87
CA HIS A 197 -8.69 19.57 -0.53
C HIS A 197 -8.96 18.07 -0.58
N SER A 198 -8.05 17.29 -0.05
CA SER A 198 -8.07 15.84 -0.14
C SER A 198 -7.78 15.18 1.20
N LEU A 199 -8.29 13.97 1.36
CA LEU A 199 -8.05 13.13 2.53
C LEU A 199 -7.20 11.93 2.12
N ILE A 200 -6.26 11.56 2.97
CA ILE A 200 -5.46 10.33 2.88
C ILE A 200 -5.87 9.47 4.07
N VAL A 201 -6.39 8.28 3.80
CA VAL A 201 -7.06 7.43 4.79
C VAL A 201 -6.48 6.02 4.76
N PRO A 202 -6.02 5.46 5.89
CA PRO A 202 -5.64 4.06 5.97
C PRO A 202 -6.88 3.17 5.81
N LYS A 203 -6.74 2.01 5.16
CA LYS A 203 -7.87 1.06 5.01
C LYS A 203 -8.24 0.37 6.31
N ARG A 204 -7.30 0.21 7.22
CA ARG A 204 -7.57 -0.33 8.56
C ARG A 204 -8.26 0.74 9.41
N LEU A 205 -9.40 0.39 9.97
CA LEU A 205 -10.15 1.28 10.87
C LEU A 205 -9.41 1.43 12.20
N VAL A 206 -8.80 2.59 12.39
CA VAL A 206 -8.22 3.05 13.64
C VAL A 206 -8.58 4.52 13.85
N SER A 207 -8.88 4.92 15.04
CA SER A 207 -9.20 6.32 15.34
C SER A 207 -7.97 7.19 15.45
N ASN A 208 -6.90 6.67 16.04
CA ASN A 208 -5.69 7.42 16.30
C ASN A 208 -4.61 7.07 15.28
N TYR A 209 -4.01 8.09 14.65
CA TYR A 209 -2.93 7.92 13.68
C TYR A 209 -1.71 7.18 14.27
N PHE A 210 -1.40 7.38 15.55
CA PHE A 210 -0.26 6.73 16.20
C PHE A 210 -0.48 5.24 16.51
N ASP A 211 -1.71 4.74 16.37
CA ASP A 211 -2.02 3.30 16.47
C ASP A 211 -1.82 2.56 15.14
N LEU A 212 -1.48 3.29 14.08
CA LEU A 212 -1.02 2.70 12.83
C LEU A 212 0.37 2.10 13.00
N SER A 213 0.62 0.97 12.36
CA SER A 213 1.98 0.44 12.23
C SER A 213 2.86 1.40 11.43
N LEU A 214 4.17 1.32 11.62
CA LEU A 214 5.13 2.13 10.87
C LEU A 214 4.94 1.98 9.35
N LYS A 215 4.62 0.78 8.88
CA LYS A 215 4.31 0.52 7.46
C LYS A 215 3.10 1.30 6.96
N GLU A 216 2.03 1.34 7.75
CA GLU A 216 0.82 2.09 7.38
C GLU A 216 1.07 3.60 7.43
N GLN A 217 1.81 4.09 8.43
CA GLN A 217 2.22 5.49 8.49
C GLN A 217 3.07 5.89 7.28
N THR A 218 4.08 5.06 6.94
CA THR A 218 4.93 5.26 5.76
C THR A 218 4.09 5.26 4.48
N ALA A 219 3.17 4.31 4.32
CA ALA A 219 2.27 4.24 3.18
C ALA A 219 1.38 5.50 3.04
N CYS A 220 0.89 6.05 4.16
CA CYS A 220 0.13 7.30 4.15
C CYS A 220 0.96 8.46 3.56
N TRP A 221 2.23 8.61 3.94
CA TRP A 221 3.09 9.67 3.44
C TRP A 221 3.52 9.46 1.99
N ILE A 222 3.73 8.22 1.54
CA ILE A 222 3.96 7.90 0.12
C ILE A 222 2.74 8.30 -0.72
N VAL A 223 1.52 7.96 -0.26
CA VAL A 223 0.27 8.37 -0.92
C VAL A 223 0.13 9.89 -0.89
N ALA A 224 0.42 10.56 0.23
CA ALA A 224 0.38 12.01 0.34
C ALA A 224 1.28 12.70 -0.72
N ASN A 225 2.49 12.22 -0.93
CA ASN A 225 3.39 12.73 -1.96
C ASN A 225 2.81 12.57 -3.38
N LYS A 226 2.16 11.44 -3.67
CA LYS A 226 1.49 11.24 -4.97
C LYS A 226 0.29 12.15 -5.14
N VAL A 227 -0.55 12.26 -4.12
CA VAL A 227 -1.72 13.15 -4.10
C VAL A 227 -1.26 14.60 -4.33
N LYS A 228 -0.22 15.04 -3.63
CA LYS A 228 0.40 16.37 -3.83
C LYS A 228 0.79 16.58 -5.29
N THR A 229 1.44 15.62 -5.91
CA THR A 229 1.87 15.74 -7.32
C THR A 229 0.69 15.83 -8.29
N ILE A 230 -0.37 15.04 -8.06
CA ILE A 230 -1.58 15.06 -8.87
C ILE A 230 -2.31 16.41 -8.72
N ILE A 231 -2.46 16.88 -7.49
CA ILE A 231 -3.11 18.16 -7.18
C ILE A 231 -2.32 19.33 -7.75
N GLN A 232 -0.98 19.32 -7.63
CA GLN A 232 -0.11 20.33 -8.20
C GLN A 232 -0.32 20.43 -9.72
N LYS A 233 -0.40 19.30 -10.40
CA LYS A 233 -0.61 19.27 -11.86
C LYS A 233 -2.03 19.71 -12.25
N LYS A 234 -3.05 19.35 -11.47
CA LYS A 234 -4.47 19.59 -11.82
C LYS A 234 -4.94 21.01 -11.45
N TYR A 235 -4.44 21.56 -10.35
CA TYR A 235 -4.98 22.81 -9.79
C TYR A 235 -3.94 23.92 -9.59
N ASN A 236 -2.65 23.61 -9.70
CA ASN A 236 -1.53 24.53 -9.55
C ASN A 236 -1.60 25.41 -8.29
N PRO A 237 -1.72 24.84 -7.07
CA PRO A 237 -1.70 25.60 -5.83
C PRO A 237 -0.32 26.21 -5.55
N ASP A 238 -0.31 27.33 -4.81
CA ASP A 238 0.90 28.03 -4.40
C ASP A 238 1.57 27.40 -3.15
N GLY A 239 0.84 26.57 -2.39
CA GLY A 239 1.33 25.88 -1.22
C GLY A 239 0.39 24.80 -0.71
N PHE A 240 0.77 24.16 0.41
CA PHE A 240 -0.04 23.13 1.07
C PHE A 240 0.05 23.28 2.58
N ASN A 241 -1.09 23.06 3.27
CA ASN A 241 -1.12 22.69 4.67
C ASN A 241 -1.47 21.19 4.76
N ILE A 242 -0.78 20.48 5.66
CA ILE A 242 -1.06 19.08 5.94
C ILE A 242 -1.26 18.94 7.44
N GLY A 243 -2.32 18.25 7.85
CA GLY A 243 -2.65 18.09 9.27
C GLY A 243 -3.43 16.81 9.55
N ILE A 244 -3.37 16.39 10.81
CA ILE A 244 -4.09 15.22 11.35
C ILE A 244 -4.76 15.70 12.64
N ASN A 245 -6.07 15.52 12.75
CA ASN A 245 -6.80 15.75 13.98
C ASN A 245 -6.85 14.43 14.76
N ILE A 246 -6.37 14.43 16.00
CA ILE A 246 -6.33 13.25 16.86
C ILE A 246 -7.08 13.57 18.14
N ASN A 247 -8.14 12.83 18.41
CA ASN A 247 -9.11 13.00 19.49
C ASN A 247 -9.98 14.26 19.37
N ALA A 248 -11.01 14.34 20.20
CA ALA A 248 -12.03 15.38 20.16
C ALA A 248 -11.46 16.79 20.36
N ASP A 249 -10.52 16.96 21.28
CA ASP A 249 -9.93 18.28 21.58
C ASP A 249 -9.07 18.85 20.44
N ALA A 250 -8.60 17.98 19.55
CA ALA A 250 -7.93 18.38 18.32
C ALA A 250 -8.90 18.53 17.12
N GLY A 251 -10.21 18.38 17.34
CA GLY A 251 -11.25 18.56 16.31
C GLY A 251 -11.49 17.33 15.44
N GLN A 252 -11.13 16.12 15.89
CA GLN A 252 -11.48 14.91 15.19
C GLN A 252 -12.99 14.65 15.30
N THR A 253 -13.70 14.64 14.17
CA THR A 253 -15.15 14.38 14.10
C THR A 253 -15.48 13.00 13.55
N ILE A 254 -14.58 12.40 12.79
CA ILE A 254 -14.70 11.04 12.26
C ILE A 254 -13.64 10.16 12.91
N TRP A 255 -14.09 9.11 13.61
CA TRP A 255 -13.23 8.19 14.38
C TRP A 255 -12.54 7.16 13.49
N HIS A 256 -11.96 7.64 12.41
CA HIS A 256 -11.05 6.94 11.53
C HIS A 256 -9.91 7.90 11.18
N ALA A 257 -8.70 7.52 11.47
CA ALA A 257 -7.52 8.34 11.23
C ALA A 257 -7.45 8.79 9.77
N HIS A 258 -7.24 10.07 9.55
CA HIS A 258 -7.09 10.63 8.22
C HIS A 258 -6.18 11.84 8.24
N ILE A 259 -5.47 12.02 7.13
CA ILE A 259 -4.58 13.16 6.91
C ILE A 259 -5.27 14.12 5.96
N HIS A 260 -5.43 15.36 6.36
CA HIS A 260 -5.87 16.44 5.47
C HIS A 260 -4.70 16.94 4.63
N MET A 261 -4.89 17.03 3.32
CA MET A 261 -4.01 17.75 2.41
C MET A 261 -4.78 18.91 1.81
N ILE A 262 -4.44 20.11 2.26
CA ILE A 262 -5.16 21.34 1.94
C ILE A 262 -4.29 22.20 1.02
N PRO A 263 -4.60 22.24 -0.29
CA PRO A 263 -3.94 23.16 -1.21
C PRO A 263 -4.22 24.60 -0.81
N ARG A 264 -3.21 25.45 -0.95
CA ARG A 264 -3.30 26.87 -0.62
C ARG A 264 -3.06 27.71 -1.88
N TYR A 265 -3.77 28.81 -1.95
CA TYR A 265 -3.73 29.71 -3.11
C TYR A 265 -3.45 31.13 -2.63
N ASN A 266 -2.70 31.88 -3.44
CA ASN A 266 -2.44 33.29 -3.13
C ASN A 266 -3.74 34.06 -2.95
N GLY A 267 -3.87 34.71 -1.80
CA GLY A 267 -5.07 35.48 -1.44
C GLY A 267 -6.24 34.64 -0.89
N ASP A 268 -6.07 33.34 -0.64
CA ASP A 268 -7.11 32.48 -0.04
C ASP A 268 -7.42 32.85 1.44
N VAL A 269 -6.48 33.49 2.12
CA VAL A 269 -6.65 34.14 3.42
C VAL A 269 -5.89 35.45 3.44
N GLU A 270 -6.34 36.44 4.23
CA GLU A 270 -5.73 37.74 4.34
C GLU A 270 -4.30 37.67 4.88
N ASN A 271 -4.07 36.90 5.95
CA ASN A 271 -2.76 36.68 6.52
C ASN A 271 -2.46 35.21 6.71
N PRO A 272 -1.65 34.57 5.83
CA PRO A 272 -1.30 33.16 5.92
C PRO A 272 -0.22 32.84 6.98
N ARG A 273 0.42 33.84 7.57
CA ARG A 273 1.50 33.65 8.55
C ARG A 273 1.04 32.80 9.73
N GLY A 274 1.91 31.90 10.17
CA GLY A 274 1.63 30.94 11.22
C GLY A 274 0.92 29.64 10.76
N GLY A 275 0.25 29.65 9.60
CA GLY A 275 -0.29 28.41 8.98
C GLY A 275 -1.01 27.49 9.97
N ILE A 276 -0.51 26.28 10.17
CA ILE A 276 -1.06 25.25 11.08
C ILE A 276 -1.21 25.75 12.54
N ARG A 277 -0.44 26.72 12.99
CA ARG A 277 -0.60 27.28 14.35
C ARG A 277 -1.97 27.93 14.57
N ALA A 278 -2.70 28.26 13.50
CA ALA A 278 -4.05 28.80 13.56
C ALA A 278 -5.09 27.85 14.17
N VAL A 279 -4.76 26.58 14.41
CA VAL A 279 -5.57 25.65 15.22
C VAL A 279 -5.81 26.19 16.66
N ILE A 280 -4.91 27.07 17.14
CA ILE A 280 -5.11 27.90 18.35
C ILE A 280 -5.11 29.37 17.89
N PRO A 281 -6.30 29.96 17.59
CA PRO A 281 -6.38 31.24 16.89
C PRO A 281 -5.58 32.37 17.55
N ASN A 282 -5.62 32.47 18.88
CA ASN A 282 -4.92 33.50 19.65
C ASN A 282 -3.40 33.27 19.78
N LYS A 283 -2.89 32.15 19.22
CA LYS A 283 -1.46 31.77 19.22
C LYS A 283 -0.91 31.58 17.80
N LYS A 284 -1.65 32.01 16.79
CA LYS A 284 -1.25 31.90 15.39
C LYS A 284 0.04 32.62 15.10
N GLU A 285 0.16 33.84 15.58
CA GLU A 285 1.34 34.71 15.36
C GLU A 285 2.37 34.57 16.47
N TYR A 286 3.64 34.82 16.16
CA TYR A 286 4.80 34.83 17.04
C TYR A 286 5.66 36.09 16.81
#